data_e713a4486d7cc60bb9e809362beb1a71
#
_entry.id   e713a4486d7cc60bb9e809362beb1a71
#
_cell.length_a   1.000
_cell.length_b   1.000
_cell.length_c   1.000
_cell.angle_alpha   90.00
_cell.angle_beta   90.00
_cell.angle_gamma   90.00
#
_symmetry.space_group_name_H-M   'P 1'
#
loop_
_entity.id
_entity.type
_entity.pdbx_description
1 polymer ?
#
loop_
_entity_poly.entity_id
_entity_poly.type
_entity_poly.pdbx_seq_one_letter_code
_entity_poly.pdbx_strand_id
1 'polypeptide(L)'
;MRVAIVGGTGDFGLALARRLVEAGDEVVIGSRDAERAREKASEVGAAPGAANEEAVSGVDLVVLATKADAAIATATALAEAIGTTPVLSVASDLRSTDALSLAQRAQDLVGGPVVAGLHSLAAGKLAHGRPDEDAFVCGDDEEAKALALELAAKVVAGRALDAGPLSRARALEGMTAVIVSLNKRYKGHAGIRVTGLP
;
A
#
# COMPACT_ATOMS: atom_id res chain seq x y z
N MET A 1 1.30 -2.56 15.11
CA MET A 1 2.00 -1.31 14.68
C MET A 1 0.99 -0.19 14.52
N ARG A 2 1.44 1.06 14.46
CA ARG A 2 0.62 2.22 14.12
C ARG A 2 0.87 2.61 12.67
N VAL A 3 -0.18 2.60 11.83
CA VAL A 3 -0.07 2.74 10.37
C VAL A 3 -0.92 3.90 9.88
N ALA A 4 -0.34 4.83 9.13
CA ALA A 4 -1.09 5.83 8.40
C ALA A 4 -1.40 5.34 6.97
N ILE A 5 -2.64 5.49 6.51
CA ILE A 5 -3.00 5.19 5.13
C ILE A 5 -3.42 6.47 4.42
N VAL A 6 -2.51 7.05 3.68
CA VAL A 6 -2.73 8.23 2.82
C VAL A 6 -3.50 7.80 1.57
N GLY A 7 -4.64 8.45 1.30
CA GLY A 7 -5.59 7.96 0.31
C GLY A 7 -6.49 6.84 0.85
N GLY A 8 -6.55 6.67 2.16
CA GLY A 8 -7.30 5.63 2.86
C GLY A 8 -8.82 5.69 2.67
N THR A 9 -9.35 6.77 2.12
CA THR A 9 -10.78 6.89 1.77
C THR A 9 -11.13 6.27 0.41
N GLY A 10 -10.14 5.79 -0.36
CA GLY A 10 -10.34 5.04 -1.61
C GLY A 10 -10.58 3.56 -1.33
N ASP A 11 -11.09 2.82 -2.34
CA ASP A 11 -11.49 1.42 -2.18
C ASP A 11 -10.36 0.52 -1.64
N PHE A 12 -9.15 0.65 -2.18
CA PHE A 12 -8.01 -0.16 -1.74
C PHE A 12 -7.55 0.24 -0.33
N GLY A 13 -7.38 1.55 -0.08
CA GLY A 13 -6.94 2.05 1.22
C GLY A 13 -7.91 1.71 2.35
N LEU A 14 -9.23 1.81 2.10
CA LEU A 14 -10.26 1.47 3.07
C LEU A 14 -10.32 -0.04 3.35
N ALA A 15 -10.20 -0.86 2.30
CA ALA A 15 -10.16 -2.31 2.45
C ALA A 15 -8.90 -2.75 3.22
N LEU A 16 -7.75 -2.15 2.95
CA LEU A 16 -6.51 -2.38 3.68
C LEU A 16 -6.64 -1.97 5.14
N ALA A 17 -7.19 -0.77 5.42
CA ALA A 17 -7.45 -0.28 6.76
C ALA A 17 -8.29 -1.28 7.58
N ARG A 18 -9.38 -1.78 7.00
CA ARG A 18 -10.23 -2.78 7.65
C ARG A 18 -9.46 -4.04 8.06
N ARG A 19 -8.62 -4.58 7.15
CA ARG A 19 -7.84 -5.81 7.44
C ARG A 19 -6.82 -5.56 8.54
N LEU A 20 -6.16 -4.41 8.57
CA LEU A 20 -5.18 -4.07 9.60
C LEU A 20 -5.84 -3.85 10.97
N VAL A 21 -6.98 -3.16 11.02
CA VAL A 21 -7.77 -3.01 12.27
C VAL A 21 -8.19 -4.38 12.81
N GLU A 22 -8.70 -5.28 11.95
CA GLU A 22 -9.05 -6.64 12.34
C GLU A 22 -7.86 -7.47 12.83
N ALA A 23 -6.66 -7.15 12.33
CA ALA A 23 -5.40 -7.76 12.78
C ALA A 23 -4.84 -7.14 14.07
N GLY A 24 -5.52 -6.11 14.61
CA GLY A 24 -5.14 -5.45 15.88
C GLY A 24 -4.15 -4.30 15.72
N ASP A 25 -3.92 -3.79 14.51
CA ASP A 25 -3.10 -2.60 14.29
C ASP A 25 -3.90 -1.31 14.57
N GLU A 26 -3.21 -0.27 15.03
CA GLU A 26 -3.75 1.08 15.10
C GLU A 26 -3.63 1.74 13.72
N VAL A 27 -4.76 2.03 13.09
CA VAL A 27 -4.78 2.60 11.73
C VAL A 27 -5.34 4.01 11.76
N VAL A 28 -4.62 4.95 11.15
CA VAL A 28 -5.07 6.32 10.92
C VAL A 28 -5.33 6.52 9.43
N ILE A 29 -6.57 6.83 9.06
CA ILE A 29 -6.94 7.15 7.68
C ILE A 29 -6.63 8.61 7.39
N GLY A 30 -5.75 8.85 6.42
CA GLY A 30 -5.44 10.18 5.89
C GLY A 30 -6.23 10.50 4.62
N SER A 31 -6.69 11.75 4.51
CA SER A 31 -7.33 12.30 3.32
C SER A 31 -7.03 13.79 3.19
N ARG A 32 -7.21 14.34 1.97
CA ARG A 32 -7.25 15.80 1.75
C ARG A 32 -8.48 16.45 2.39
N ASP A 33 -9.52 15.65 2.60
CA ASP A 33 -10.75 15.99 3.30
C ASP A 33 -10.78 15.23 4.64
N ALA A 34 -10.52 15.94 5.73
CA ALA A 34 -10.43 15.36 7.07
C ALA A 34 -11.79 14.83 7.57
N GLU A 35 -12.92 15.44 7.18
CA GLU A 35 -14.24 14.96 7.57
C GLU A 35 -14.53 13.60 6.93
N ARG A 36 -14.26 13.49 5.65
CA ARG A 36 -14.35 12.22 4.93
C ARG A 36 -13.40 11.15 5.51
N ALA A 37 -12.21 11.55 5.96
CA ALA A 37 -11.31 10.63 6.63
C ALA A 37 -11.91 10.09 7.93
N ARG A 38 -12.52 10.94 8.76
CA ARG A 38 -13.19 10.53 10.02
C ARG A 38 -14.37 9.62 9.78
N GLU A 39 -15.22 9.95 8.79
CA GLU A 39 -16.35 9.11 8.40
C GLU A 39 -15.86 7.69 8.02
N LYS A 40 -14.88 7.60 7.11
CA LYS A 40 -14.34 6.32 6.63
C LYS A 40 -13.59 5.54 7.72
N ALA A 41 -12.90 6.22 8.61
CA ALA A 41 -12.27 5.59 9.76
C ALA A 41 -13.30 4.91 10.68
N SER A 42 -14.41 5.59 10.96
CA SER A 42 -15.52 5.04 11.76
C SER A 42 -16.14 3.79 11.12
N GLU A 43 -16.27 3.73 9.79
CA GLU A 43 -16.83 2.58 9.06
C GLU A 43 -16.01 1.29 9.24
N VAL A 44 -14.73 1.41 9.53
CA VAL A 44 -13.81 0.26 9.65
C VAL A 44 -13.27 0.07 11.07
N GLY A 45 -13.69 0.89 12.02
CA GLY A 45 -13.21 0.82 13.40
C GLY A 45 -11.76 1.29 13.58
N ALA A 46 -11.26 2.11 12.66
CA ALA A 46 -9.93 2.71 12.75
C ALA A 46 -9.86 3.84 13.79
N ALA A 47 -8.67 4.28 14.14
CA ALA A 47 -8.47 5.51 14.91
C ALA A 47 -9.07 6.71 14.16
N PRO A 48 -9.40 7.84 14.83
CA PRO A 48 -9.98 8.98 14.15
C PRO A 48 -9.18 9.42 12.92
N GLY A 49 -9.83 9.47 11.77
CA GLY A 49 -9.20 9.92 10.53
C GLY A 49 -8.85 11.42 10.59
N ALA A 50 -7.87 11.83 9.80
CA ALA A 50 -7.30 13.18 9.84
C ALA A 50 -6.95 13.71 8.44
N ALA A 51 -6.52 14.97 8.36
CA ALA A 51 -5.81 15.45 7.19
C ALA A 51 -4.53 14.64 6.97
N ASN A 52 -4.05 14.54 5.72
CA ASN A 52 -2.90 13.69 5.41
C ASN A 52 -1.66 14.01 6.25
N GLU A 53 -1.36 15.30 6.42
CA GLU A 53 -0.18 15.78 7.17
C GLU A 53 -0.25 15.38 8.66
N GLU A 54 -1.44 15.44 9.24
CA GLU A 54 -1.68 15.02 10.62
C GLU A 54 -1.63 13.48 10.74
N ALA A 55 -2.23 12.79 9.78
CA ALA A 55 -2.31 11.33 9.79
C ALA A 55 -0.95 10.63 9.77
N VAL A 56 0.05 11.21 9.08
CA VAL A 56 1.39 10.61 8.95
C VAL A 56 2.31 10.88 10.15
N SER A 57 1.86 11.66 11.12
CA SER A 57 2.67 12.01 12.29
C SER A 57 2.70 10.88 13.33
N GLY A 58 3.91 10.51 13.78
CA GLY A 58 4.12 9.57 14.89
C GLY A 58 3.63 8.15 14.60
N VAL A 59 3.70 7.70 13.36
CA VAL A 59 3.37 6.34 12.93
C VAL A 59 4.63 5.53 12.63
N ASP A 60 4.51 4.20 12.70
CA ASP A 60 5.60 3.27 12.39
C ASP A 60 5.79 3.11 10.87
N LEU A 61 4.70 3.25 10.09
CA LEU A 61 4.70 3.07 8.65
C LEU A 61 3.64 3.95 7.99
N VAL A 62 4.00 4.63 6.91
CA VAL A 62 3.07 5.36 6.04
C VAL A 62 2.77 4.54 4.80
N VAL A 63 1.51 4.25 4.52
CA VAL A 63 1.07 3.62 3.26
C VAL A 63 0.56 4.67 2.29
N LEU A 64 1.19 4.80 1.13
CA LEU A 64 0.72 5.65 0.03
C LEU A 64 -0.23 4.85 -0.87
N ALA A 65 -1.54 4.95 -0.57
CA ALA A 65 -2.63 4.27 -1.28
C ALA A 65 -3.41 5.21 -2.21
N THR A 66 -2.74 6.21 -2.75
CA THR A 66 -3.34 7.16 -3.70
C THR A 66 -3.40 6.59 -5.11
N LYS A 67 -4.19 7.20 -5.98
CA LYS A 67 -4.14 6.89 -7.42
C LYS A 67 -2.78 7.25 -8.00
N ALA A 68 -2.38 6.55 -9.06
CA ALA A 68 -1.07 6.73 -9.70
C ALA A 68 -0.79 8.20 -10.11
N ASP A 69 -1.79 8.89 -10.66
CA ASP A 69 -1.69 10.28 -11.10
C ASP A 69 -1.49 11.28 -9.94
N ALA A 70 -1.84 10.91 -8.72
CA ALA A 70 -1.66 11.73 -7.53
C ALA A 70 -0.48 11.29 -6.65
N ALA A 71 0.12 10.12 -6.88
CA ALA A 71 1.09 9.52 -5.97
C ALA A 71 2.31 10.41 -5.74
N ILE A 72 2.94 10.89 -6.80
CA ILE A 72 4.14 11.73 -6.73
C ILE A 72 3.83 13.09 -6.09
N ALA A 73 2.76 13.76 -6.51
CA ALA A 73 2.36 15.03 -5.92
C ALA A 73 2.04 14.89 -4.42
N THR A 74 1.42 13.77 -4.02
CA THR A 74 1.13 13.49 -2.61
C THR A 74 2.41 13.23 -1.82
N ALA A 75 3.35 12.43 -2.34
CA ALA A 75 4.64 12.20 -1.70
C ALA A 75 5.42 13.51 -1.50
N THR A 76 5.47 14.37 -2.53
CA THR A 76 6.10 15.68 -2.44
C THR A 76 5.45 16.56 -1.37
N ALA A 77 4.13 16.65 -1.36
CA ALA A 77 3.41 17.51 -0.41
C ALA A 77 3.59 17.04 1.05
N LEU A 78 3.76 15.74 1.27
CA LEU A 78 3.89 15.16 2.60
C LEU A 78 5.34 14.89 3.04
N ALA A 79 6.33 15.19 2.20
CA ALA A 79 7.73 14.83 2.46
C ALA A 79 8.24 15.33 3.82
N GLU A 80 7.92 16.58 4.18
CA GLU A 80 8.31 17.15 5.47
C GLU A 80 7.58 16.47 6.65
N ALA A 81 6.28 16.22 6.53
CA ALA A 81 5.48 15.59 7.59
C ALA A 81 5.84 14.10 7.78
N ILE A 82 6.19 13.39 6.71
CA ILE A 82 6.67 12.01 6.73
C ILE A 82 8.06 11.95 7.41
N GLY A 83 8.93 12.94 7.13
CA GLY A 83 10.29 12.96 7.67
C GLY A 83 11.06 11.69 7.31
N THR A 84 11.54 10.97 8.34
CA THR A 84 12.30 9.71 8.18
C THR A 84 11.44 8.44 8.33
N THR A 85 10.11 8.58 8.49
CA THR A 85 9.21 7.44 8.64
C THR A 85 9.22 6.57 7.38
N PRO A 86 9.31 5.23 7.49
CA PRO A 86 9.21 4.32 6.36
C PRO A 86 7.91 4.48 5.57
N VAL A 87 7.99 4.33 4.25
CA VAL A 87 6.87 4.49 3.34
C VAL A 87 6.64 3.23 2.51
N LEU A 88 5.44 2.67 2.56
CA LEU A 88 4.99 1.60 1.66
C LEU A 88 4.17 2.20 0.50
N SER A 89 4.71 2.15 -0.70
CA SER A 89 4.00 2.52 -1.93
C SER A 89 3.20 1.33 -2.45
N VAL A 90 1.89 1.50 -2.58
CA VAL A 90 0.98 0.48 -3.16
C VAL A 90 0.33 0.95 -4.47
N ALA A 91 0.69 2.15 -4.93
CA ALA A 91 0.19 2.72 -6.17
C ALA A 91 0.82 2.02 -7.39
N SER A 92 0.02 1.81 -8.45
CA SER A 92 0.49 1.19 -9.70
C SER A 92 0.18 2.11 -10.88
N ASP A 93 1.21 2.55 -11.60
CA ASP A 93 1.02 3.27 -12.85
C ASP A 93 1.01 2.29 -14.04
N LEU A 94 -0.21 1.91 -14.45
CA LEU A 94 -0.43 0.95 -15.53
C LEU A 94 -0.24 1.54 -16.93
N ARG A 95 -0.09 2.86 -17.05
CA ARG A 95 0.01 3.58 -18.32
C ARG A 95 1.39 4.17 -18.56
N SER A 96 2.20 4.27 -17.52
CA SER A 96 3.53 4.86 -17.61
C SER A 96 4.46 4.00 -18.48
N THR A 97 5.20 4.69 -19.34
CA THR A 97 6.36 4.14 -20.07
C THR A 97 7.68 4.45 -19.37
N ASP A 98 7.63 5.08 -18.18
CA ASP A 98 8.81 5.42 -17.40
C ASP A 98 9.56 4.15 -16.98
N ALA A 99 10.87 4.23 -17.00
CA ALA A 99 11.74 3.15 -16.54
C ALA A 99 11.65 2.95 -15.00
N LEU A 100 11.41 4.05 -14.26
CA LEU A 100 11.28 4.04 -12.81
C LEU A 100 9.82 3.84 -12.39
N SER A 101 9.65 3.06 -11.33
CA SER A 101 8.37 2.88 -10.63
C SER A 101 7.96 4.15 -9.87
N LEU A 102 6.68 4.22 -9.45
CA LEU A 102 6.23 5.27 -8.54
C LEU A 102 6.97 5.25 -7.22
N ALA A 103 7.27 4.05 -6.69
CA ALA A 103 8.03 3.90 -5.46
C ALA A 103 9.46 4.43 -5.56
N GLN A 104 10.18 4.13 -6.65
CA GLN A 104 11.53 4.67 -6.90
C GLN A 104 11.51 6.19 -7.01
N ARG A 105 10.53 6.74 -7.72
CA ARG A 105 10.36 8.19 -7.83
C ARG A 105 9.98 8.85 -6.50
N ALA A 106 9.20 8.18 -5.66
CA ALA A 106 8.87 8.66 -4.33
C ALA A 106 10.10 8.66 -3.40
N GLN A 107 11.02 7.69 -3.54
CA GLN A 107 12.25 7.63 -2.76
C GLN A 107 13.11 8.89 -2.90
N ASP A 108 13.13 9.50 -4.08
CA ASP A 108 13.88 10.73 -4.32
C ASP A 108 13.25 11.99 -3.65
N LEU A 109 12.04 11.86 -3.12
CA LEU A 109 11.24 12.98 -2.60
C LEU A 109 11.07 12.95 -1.08
N VAL A 110 11.03 11.78 -0.47
CA VAL A 110 10.82 11.61 0.98
C VAL A 110 12.12 11.30 1.69
N GLY A 111 12.24 11.70 2.96
CA GLY A 111 13.44 11.48 3.75
C GLY A 111 13.59 10.08 4.34
N GLY A 112 12.49 9.34 4.44
CA GLY A 112 12.48 7.96 4.94
C GLY A 112 12.67 6.91 3.83
N PRO A 113 12.96 5.65 4.18
CA PRO A 113 13.09 4.58 3.21
C PRO A 113 11.73 4.26 2.57
N VAL A 114 11.73 4.04 1.24
CA VAL A 114 10.55 3.63 0.50
C VAL A 114 10.64 2.15 0.14
N VAL A 115 9.57 1.43 0.41
CA VAL A 115 9.34 0.06 -0.05
C VAL A 115 8.10 0.03 -0.95
N ALA A 116 8.00 -0.96 -1.81
CA ALA A 116 6.85 -1.14 -2.68
C ALA A 116 6.22 -2.51 -2.46
N GLY A 117 4.90 -2.61 -2.49
CA GLY A 117 4.25 -3.89 -2.26
C GLY A 117 2.76 -3.91 -2.49
N LEU A 118 2.16 -5.10 -2.27
CA LEU A 118 0.72 -5.36 -2.36
C LEU A 118 0.10 -5.19 -3.76
N HIS A 119 0.90 -5.01 -4.80
CA HIS A 119 0.45 -4.77 -6.18
C HIS A 119 -0.32 -5.95 -6.80
N SER A 120 -0.19 -7.16 -6.21
CA SER A 120 -0.95 -8.35 -6.59
C SER A 120 -2.38 -8.37 -6.03
N LEU A 121 -2.70 -7.51 -5.06
CA LEU A 121 -3.95 -7.58 -4.30
C LEU A 121 -5.02 -6.67 -4.89
N ALA A 122 -6.25 -7.17 -4.94
CA ALA A 122 -7.41 -6.42 -5.39
C ALA A 122 -8.23 -5.89 -4.21
N ALA A 123 -8.63 -4.60 -4.27
CA ALA A 123 -9.47 -3.96 -3.25
C ALA A 123 -10.72 -4.77 -2.92
N GLY A 124 -11.43 -5.28 -3.94
CA GLY A 124 -12.65 -6.06 -3.75
C GLY A 124 -12.42 -7.35 -2.95
N LYS A 125 -11.28 -8.03 -3.13
CA LYS A 125 -10.94 -9.22 -2.34
C LYS A 125 -10.60 -8.86 -0.90
N LEU A 126 -9.76 -7.84 -0.70
CA LEU A 126 -9.42 -7.34 0.63
C LEU A 126 -10.66 -6.86 1.41
N ALA A 127 -11.65 -6.28 0.75
CA ALA A 127 -12.87 -5.82 1.40
C ALA A 127 -13.69 -6.99 2.01
N HIS A 128 -13.59 -8.19 1.43
CA HIS A 128 -14.36 -9.38 1.86
C HIS A 128 -13.58 -10.33 2.78
N GLY A 129 -12.30 -10.12 2.96
CA GLY A 129 -11.46 -10.96 3.83
C GLY A 129 -9.99 -10.93 3.46
N ARG A 130 -9.22 -11.87 4.01
CA ARG A 130 -7.84 -12.11 3.64
C ARG A 130 -7.79 -13.00 2.40
N PRO A 131 -7.37 -12.49 1.22
CA PRO A 131 -7.33 -13.32 0.01
C PRO A 131 -6.30 -14.43 0.13
N ASP A 132 -6.61 -15.60 -0.42
CA ASP A 132 -5.67 -16.74 -0.52
C ASP A 132 -4.72 -16.54 -1.71
N GLU A 133 -3.90 -15.50 -1.59
CA GLU A 133 -2.92 -15.04 -2.59
C GLU A 133 -1.62 -14.70 -1.89
N ASP A 134 -0.51 -14.73 -2.62
CA ASP A 134 0.76 -14.23 -2.11
C ASP A 134 0.86 -12.71 -2.34
N ALA A 135 1.31 -11.99 -1.32
CA ALA A 135 1.68 -10.59 -1.42
C ALA A 135 3.19 -10.46 -1.61
N PHE A 136 3.61 -9.47 -2.38
CA PHE A 136 5.01 -9.22 -2.67
C PHE A 136 5.40 -7.86 -2.12
N VAL A 137 6.62 -7.78 -1.56
CA VAL A 137 7.23 -6.54 -1.07
C VAL A 137 8.66 -6.47 -1.59
N CYS A 138 9.11 -5.31 -2.01
CA CYS A 138 10.50 -5.05 -2.36
C CYS A 138 10.97 -3.71 -1.78
N GLY A 139 12.26 -3.61 -1.47
CA GLY A 139 12.86 -2.41 -0.89
C GLY A 139 14.33 -2.62 -0.61
N ASP A 140 15.07 -1.53 -0.45
CA ASP A 140 16.51 -1.58 -0.19
C ASP A 140 16.84 -1.50 1.31
N ASP A 141 15.94 -0.93 2.12
CA ASP A 141 16.07 -0.87 3.57
C ASP A 141 15.41 -2.09 4.22
N GLU A 142 16.18 -2.89 4.96
CA GLU A 142 15.73 -4.14 5.53
C GLU A 142 14.72 -3.97 6.65
N GLU A 143 14.81 -2.88 7.45
CA GLU A 143 13.86 -2.62 8.54
C GLU A 143 12.51 -2.18 7.99
N ALA A 144 12.50 -1.26 7.03
CA ALA A 144 11.29 -0.83 6.35
C ALA A 144 10.61 -1.98 5.60
N LYS A 145 11.42 -2.84 4.95
CA LYS A 145 10.93 -4.03 4.24
C LYS A 145 10.31 -5.05 5.21
N ALA A 146 10.91 -5.25 6.38
CA ALA A 146 10.37 -6.12 7.41
C ALA A 146 9.01 -5.63 7.92
N LEU A 147 8.83 -4.32 8.17
CA LEU A 147 7.53 -3.74 8.55
C LEU A 147 6.47 -3.95 7.45
N ALA A 148 6.84 -3.75 6.20
CA ALA A 148 5.92 -3.95 5.08
C ALA A 148 5.57 -5.43 4.86
N LEU A 149 6.50 -6.37 5.08
CA LEU A 149 6.25 -7.81 5.05
C LEU A 149 5.33 -8.25 6.19
N GLU A 150 5.55 -7.71 7.42
CA GLU A 150 4.65 -7.95 8.55
C GLU A 150 3.22 -7.48 8.24
N LEU A 151 3.08 -6.27 7.69
CA LEU A 151 1.79 -5.74 7.25
C LEU A 151 1.17 -6.66 6.18
N ALA A 152 1.93 -7.05 5.17
CA ALA A 152 1.47 -7.93 4.09
C ALA A 152 0.95 -9.28 4.62
N ALA A 153 1.68 -9.90 5.56
CA ALA A 153 1.30 -11.18 6.17
C ALA A 153 -0.03 -11.10 6.95
N LYS A 154 -0.37 -9.94 7.50
CA LYS A 154 -1.65 -9.72 8.20
C LYS A 154 -2.85 -9.66 7.25
N VAL A 155 -2.65 -9.21 6.02
CA VAL A 155 -3.76 -8.90 5.09
C VAL A 155 -4.02 -9.97 4.04
N VAL A 156 -3.14 -10.97 3.90
CA VAL A 156 -3.37 -12.14 3.04
C VAL A 156 -3.45 -13.44 3.86
N ALA A 157 -4.12 -14.45 3.32
CA ALA A 157 -4.08 -15.82 3.84
C ALA A 157 -2.94 -16.63 3.22
N GLY A 158 -2.41 -16.18 2.09
CA GLY A 158 -1.18 -16.69 1.49
C GLY A 158 0.08 -16.17 2.19
N ARG A 159 1.17 -16.05 1.47
CA ARG A 159 2.48 -15.64 2.01
C ARG A 159 2.77 -14.18 1.70
N ALA A 160 3.53 -13.53 2.58
CA ALA A 160 4.23 -12.28 2.28
C ALA A 160 5.65 -12.64 1.81
N LEU A 161 6.00 -12.27 0.60
CA LEU A 161 7.24 -12.65 -0.05
C LEU A 161 8.13 -11.44 -0.31
N ASP A 162 9.38 -11.51 0.12
CA ASP A 162 10.41 -10.55 -0.27
C ASP A 162 10.76 -10.74 -1.75
N ALA A 163 10.51 -9.72 -2.56
CA ALA A 163 10.81 -9.71 -3.99
C ALA A 163 12.16 -9.04 -4.31
N GLY A 164 12.96 -8.73 -3.29
CA GLY A 164 14.31 -8.18 -3.43
C GLY A 164 14.35 -6.64 -3.37
N PRO A 165 15.31 -6.00 -4.07
CA PRO A 165 15.56 -4.57 -3.97
C PRO A 165 14.45 -3.72 -4.60
N LEU A 166 14.40 -2.42 -4.23
CA LEU A 166 13.41 -1.45 -4.73
C LEU A 166 13.37 -1.36 -6.27
N SER A 167 14.46 -1.68 -6.94
CA SER A 167 14.50 -1.77 -8.41
C SER A 167 13.50 -2.78 -9.00
N ARG A 168 12.96 -3.71 -8.19
CA ARG A 168 11.88 -4.64 -8.60
C ARG A 168 10.50 -4.02 -8.58
N ALA A 169 10.32 -2.84 -7.99
CA ALA A 169 9.01 -2.21 -7.83
C ALA A 169 8.29 -1.99 -9.19
N ARG A 170 9.02 -1.66 -10.26
CA ARG A 170 8.41 -1.52 -11.59
C ARG A 170 7.79 -2.82 -12.10
N ALA A 171 8.42 -3.96 -11.82
CA ALA A 171 7.86 -5.27 -12.18
C ALA A 171 6.61 -5.60 -11.34
N LEU A 172 6.61 -5.24 -10.04
CA LEU A 172 5.45 -5.41 -9.18
C LEU A 172 4.26 -4.54 -9.63
N GLU A 173 4.48 -3.28 -10.00
CA GLU A 173 3.45 -2.43 -10.60
C GLU A 173 2.88 -3.05 -11.90
N GLY A 174 3.75 -3.62 -12.75
CA GLY A 174 3.36 -4.31 -13.97
C GLY A 174 2.51 -5.56 -13.71
N MET A 175 2.68 -6.22 -12.59
CA MET A 175 1.87 -7.36 -12.16
C MET A 175 0.39 -7.00 -12.02
N THR A 176 0.09 -5.79 -11.51
CA THR A 176 -1.29 -5.26 -11.46
C THR A 176 -1.92 -5.21 -12.86
N ALA A 177 -1.18 -4.79 -13.89
CA ALA A 177 -1.68 -4.73 -15.26
C ALA A 177 -2.05 -6.12 -15.78
N VAL A 178 -1.25 -7.13 -15.48
CA VAL A 178 -1.50 -8.53 -15.86
C VAL A 178 -2.80 -9.02 -15.19
N ILE A 179 -2.94 -8.82 -13.88
CA ILE A 179 -4.13 -9.23 -13.12
C ILE A 179 -5.39 -8.55 -13.66
N VAL A 180 -5.34 -7.23 -13.88
CA VAL A 180 -6.47 -6.48 -14.46
C VAL A 180 -6.85 -7.03 -15.84
N SER A 181 -5.86 -7.35 -16.68
CA SER A 181 -6.08 -7.93 -18.01
C SER A 181 -6.74 -9.31 -17.93
N LEU A 182 -6.26 -10.18 -17.03
CA LEU A 182 -6.85 -11.50 -16.77
C LEU A 182 -8.31 -11.38 -16.29
N ASN A 183 -8.56 -10.52 -15.32
CA ASN A 183 -9.90 -10.28 -14.76
C ASN A 183 -10.88 -9.82 -15.84
N LYS A 184 -10.43 -8.91 -16.70
CA LYS A 184 -11.24 -8.43 -17.82
C LYS A 184 -11.54 -9.52 -18.85
N ARG A 185 -10.52 -10.33 -19.19
CA ARG A 185 -10.63 -11.38 -20.20
C ARG A 185 -11.51 -12.55 -19.75
N TYR A 186 -11.32 -12.99 -18.51
CA TYR A 186 -11.98 -14.19 -17.98
C TYR A 186 -13.17 -13.87 -17.07
N LYS A 187 -13.51 -12.58 -16.90
CA LYS A 187 -14.60 -12.09 -16.02
C LYS A 187 -14.51 -12.66 -14.60
N GLY A 188 -13.28 -12.74 -14.08
CA GLY A 188 -12.95 -13.37 -12.81
C GLY A 188 -12.29 -12.41 -11.82
N HIS A 189 -11.77 -12.98 -10.75
CA HIS A 189 -11.03 -12.28 -9.71
C HIS A 189 -9.68 -12.98 -9.53
N ALA A 190 -8.78 -12.82 -10.52
CA ALA A 190 -7.46 -13.43 -10.51
C ALA A 190 -6.63 -12.93 -9.32
N GLY A 191 -5.81 -13.81 -8.82
CA GLY A 191 -4.75 -13.54 -7.85
C GLY A 191 -3.50 -14.33 -8.20
N ILE A 192 -2.43 -14.16 -7.46
CA ILE A 192 -1.16 -14.81 -7.71
C ILE A 192 -0.73 -15.63 -6.50
N ARG A 193 -0.32 -16.86 -6.76
CA ARG A 193 0.42 -17.70 -5.82
C ARG A 193 1.69 -18.20 -6.48
N VAL A 194 2.80 -18.15 -5.76
CA VAL A 194 4.08 -18.70 -6.20
C VAL A 194 4.14 -20.17 -5.80
N THR A 195 4.48 -21.05 -6.72
CA THR A 195 4.69 -22.47 -6.46
C THR A 195 6.18 -22.78 -6.44
N GLY A 196 6.58 -23.86 -5.73
CA GLY A 196 7.97 -24.33 -5.71
C GLY A 196 8.90 -23.57 -4.77
N LEU A 197 8.38 -22.69 -3.90
CA LEU A 197 9.13 -22.18 -2.76
C LEU A 197 8.91 -23.08 -1.53
N PRO A 198 9.92 -23.19 -0.64
CA PRO A 198 9.81 -23.96 0.60
C PRO A 198 8.69 -23.45 1.50
#